data_ac897c9ec66700f41afaabd22142c6d7
#
_entry.id   ac897c9ec66700f41afaabd22142c6d7
#
_cell.length_a   1.000
_cell.length_b   1.000
_cell.length_c   1.000
_cell.angle_alpha   90.00
_cell.angle_beta   90.00
_cell.angle_gamma   90.00
#
_symmetry.space_group_name_H-M   'P 1'
#
loop_
_entity.id
_entity.type
_entity.pdbx_description
1 polymer ?
#
loop_
_entity_poly.entity_id
_entity_poly.type
_entity_poly.pdbx_seq_one_letter_code
_entity_poly.pdbx_strand_id
1 'polypeptide(L)'
;NKITKTSEAKRFYSFFTLFGQINLLVSGIAIGYFASSEHFLVSLFEIGANQTEVTIKSIMLVVLAFGLIILLLHLFVERDVMHGRSFRAPPPKQDMLKLGIRDSMKMILKSKYLGLICILISAYNIAVILIEGLWFAKVKELYPLTEQFMAYQGDVLFWTGVSAFIFAFMGSTIIRRLGWFCGAVLTPMIIMIAGGLFFIAVLMQDQLEEIFISFGSSSALMIIVFIGALQNIFGKGVKYSLFDATKEMVYIPLDVEMKTKGKAAVDVVGTKIGKSLGSILPFLTFTIFPGAHYDDIAGFLLSIFVMTSLIWIMAVYVLSQEYNGLLDGDEK
;
A
#
# COMPACT_ATOMS: atom_id res chain seq x y z
N ASN A 1 -7.85 10.60 19.34
CA ASN A 1 -7.15 10.51 20.65
C ASN A 1 -7.53 11.62 21.64
N LYS A 2 -8.14 12.72 21.23
CA LYS A 2 -8.65 13.78 22.15
C LYS A 2 -10.10 13.52 22.60
N ILE A 3 -10.84 12.69 21.88
CA ILE A 3 -12.31 12.57 22.02
C ILE A 3 -12.73 11.22 22.60
N THR A 4 -11.94 10.16 22.48
CA THR A 4 -12.30 8.80 22.85
C THR A 4 -11.34 8.22 23.91
N LYS A 5 -11.89 7.47 24.87
CA LYS A 5 -11.10 6.66 25.81
C LYS A 5 -10.46 5.49 25.08
N THR A 6 -9.32 5.01 25.57
CA THR A 6 -8.57 3.90 24.95
C THR A 6 -9.43 2.62 24.79
N SER A 7 -10.34 2.36 25.73
CA SER A 7 -11.27 1.24 25.69
C SER A 7 -12.34 1.38 24.60
N GLU A 8 -12.82 2.60 24.36
CA GLU A 8 -13.77 2.93 23.29
C GLU A 8 -13.07 2.91 21.93
N ALA A 9 -11.85 3.47 21.86
CA ALA A 9 -11.04 3.45 20.65
C ALA A 9 -10.79 2.02 20.15
N LYS A 10 -10.47 1.07 21.03
CA LYS A 10 -10.30 -0.35 20.66
C LYS A 10 -11.55 -0.96 20.02
N ARG A 11 -12.74 -0.57 20.50
CA ARG A 11 -14.03 -1.08 19.99
C ARG A 11 -14.37 -0.52 18.61
N PHE A 12 -14.04 0.76 18.35
CA PHE A 12 -14.35 1.44 17.10
C PHE A 12 -13.22 1.39 16.06
N TYR A 13 -12.03 0.93 16.42
CA TYR A 13 -10.86 0.94 15.52
C TYR A 13 -11.08 0.10 14.26
N SER A 14 -11.67 -1.09 14.41
CA SER A 14 -12.04 -1.95 13.27
C SER A 14 -13.06 -1.29 12.35
N PHE A 15 -14.00 -0.54 12.92
CA PHE A 15 -15.00 0.21 12.18
C PHE A 15 -14.37 1.35 11.37
N PHE A 16 -13.45 2.12 11.97
CA PHE A 16 -12.72 3.16 11.25
C PHE A 16 -11.86 2.61 10.12
N THR A 17 -11.27 1.43 10.30
CA THR A 17 -10.50 0.76 9.25
C THR A 17 -11.38 0.39 8.06
N LEU A 18 -12.61 -0.10 8.29
CA LEU A 18 -13.59 -0.38 7.23
C LEU A 18 -13.95 0.88 6.44
N PHE A 19 -14.17 2.02 7.10
CA PHE A 19 -14.40 3.29 6.42
C PHE A 19 -13.21 3.72 5.54
N GLY A 20 -11.98 3.42 5.97
CA GLY A 20 -10.79 3.61 5.15
C GLY A 20 -10.84 2.83 3.83
N GLN A 21 -11.40 1.62 3.84
CA GLN A 21 -11.56 0.82 2.61
C GLN A 21 -12.68 1.35 1.69
N ILE A 22 -13.76 1.90 2.26
CA ILE A 22 -14.83 2.56 1.48
C ILE A 22 -14.25 3.73 0.67
N ASN A 23 -13.26 4.44 1.22
CA ASN A 23 -12.61 5.53 0.49
C ASN A 23 -11.97 5.06 -0.83
N LEU A 24 -11.39 3.85 -0.89
CA LEU A 24 -10.84 3.29 -2.12
C LEU A 24 -11.93 3.05 -3.18
N LEU A 25 -13.10 2.54 -2.75
CA LEU A 25 -14.25 2.34 -3.63
C LEU A 25 -14.73 3.66 -4.23
N VAL A 26 -14.97 4.65 -3.37
CA VAL A 26 -15.45 5.98 -3.77
C VAL A 26 -14.43 6.69 -4.67
N SER A 27 -13.14 6.63 -4.32
CA SER A 27 -12.07 7.23 -5.12
C SER A 27 -11.93 6.56 -6.49
N GLY A 28 -12.06 5.22 -6.57
CA GLY A 28 -12.04 4.48 -7.84
C GLY A 28 -13.18 4.92 -8.76
N ILE A 29 -14.42 4.95 -8.24
CA ILE A 29 -15.58 5.44 -9.00
C ILE A 29 -15.38 6.90 -9.45
N ALA A 30 -14.89 7.77 -8.56
CA ALA A 30 -14.68 9.17 -8.87
C ALA A 30 -13.64 9.36 -9.97
N ILE A 31 -12.51 8.66 -9.92
CA ILE A 31 -11.47 8.73 -10.95
C ILE A 31 -12.02 8.25 -12.30
N GLY A 32 -12.72 7.10 -12.32
CA GLY A 32 -13.35 6.58 -13.55
C GLY A 32 -14.37 7.56 -14.15
N TYR A 33 -15.23 8.14 -13.30
CA TYR A 33 -16.22 9.14 -13.72
C TYR A 33 -15.58 10.40 -14.31
N PHE A 34 -14.58 10.99 -13.64
CA PHE A 34 -13.92 12.19 -14.12
C PHE A 34 -12.92 11.95 -15.27
N ALA A 35 -12.51 10.73 -15.51
CA ALA A 35 -11.74 10.36 -16.71
C ALA A 35 -12.62 10.26 -17.97
N SER A 36 -13.95 10.12 -17.82
CA SER A 36 -14.87 10.14 -18.94
C SER A 36 -15.05 11.56 -19.48
N SER A 37 -15.50 11.67 -20.74
CA SER A 37 -15.81 12.95 -21.38
C SER A 37 -17.21 13.52 -21.02
N GLU A 38 -18.00 12.77 -20.24
CA GLU A 38 -19.42 13.08 -20.00
C GLU A 38 -19.74 13.53 -18.56
N HIS A 39 -18.78 14.11 -17.83
CA HIS A 39 -19.04 14.57 -16.47
C HIS A 39 -19.47 16.03 -16.41
N PHE A 40 -20.20 16.42 -15.38
CA PHE A 40 -20.81 17.74 -15.23
C PHE A 40 -19.81 18.92 -15.18
N LEU A 41 -18.54 18.69 -14.88
CA LEU A 41 -17.51 19.73 -14.84
C LEU A 41 -16.88 20.00 -16.22
N VAL A 42 -17.20 19.21 -17.26
CA VAL A 42 -16.65 19.40 -18.62
C VAL A 42 -16.95 20.80 -19.10
N SER A 43 -18.21 21.25 -19.02
CA SER A 43 -18.63 22.59 -19.45
C SER A 43 -17.93 23.73 -18.72
N LEU A 44 -17.40 23.49 -17.52
CA LEU A 44 -16.68 24.48 -16.73
C LEU A 44 -15.23 24.70 -17.22
N PHE A 45 -14.60 23.66 -17.79
CA PHE A 45 -13.17 23.65 -18.14
C PHE A 45 -12.90 23.47 -19.65
N GLU A 46 -13.94 23.31 -20.48
CA GLU A 46 -13.85 22.91 -21.88
C GLU A 46 -13.27 23.99 -22.81
N ILE A 47 -13.25 25.25 -22.41
CA ILE A 47 -12.80 26.35 -23.27
C ILE A 47 -11.29 26.28 -23.51
N GLY A 48 -10.91 25.73 -24.65
CA GLY A 48 -9.50 25.65 -25.12
C GLY A 48 -8.64 24.59 -24.47
N ALA A 49 -9.20 23.68 -23.66
CA ALA A 49 -8.48 22.62 -22.97
C ALA A 49 -8.63 21.28 -23.72
N ASN A 50 -7.57 20.45 -23.70
CA ASN A 50 -7.69 19.07 -24.15
C ASN A 50 -8.36 18.20 -23.05
N GLN A 51 -8.84 17.02 -23.41
CA GLN A 51 -9.55 16.10 -22.49
C GLN A 51 -8.72 15.79 -21.21
N THR A 52 -7.43 15.57 -21.37
CA THR A 52 -6.51 15.32 -20.24
C THR A 52 -6.50 16.49 -19.26
N GLU A 53 -6.46 17.71 -19.76
CA GLU A 53 -6.45 18.94 -18.93
C GLU A 53 -7.77 19.11 -18.18
N VAL A 54 -8.90 18.86 -18.84
CA VAL A 54 -10.24 18.88 -18.23
C VAL A 54 -10.33 17.85 -17.10
N THR A 55 -9.90 16.63 -17.36
CA THR A 55 -9.88 15.55 -16.36
C THR A 55 -9.06 15.92 -15.13
N ILE A 56 -7.83 16.40 -15.32
CA ILE A 56 -6.93 16.79 -14.22
C ILE A 56 -7.53 17.93 -13.40
N LYS A 57 -8.03 18.98 -14.06
CA LYS A 57 -8.65 20.13 -13.39
C LYS A 57 -9.89 19.72 -12.59
N SER A 58 -10.72 18.84 -13.14
CA SER A 58 -11.91 18.32 -12.47
C SER A 58 -11.58 17.52 -11.21
N ILE A 59 -10.61 16.62 -11.29
CA ILE A 59 -10.16 15.84 -10.13
C ILE A 59 -9.55 16.76 -9.06
N MET A 60 -8.71 17.74 -9.46
CA MET A 60 -8.11 18.70 -8.53
C MET A 60 -9.18 19.54 -7.81
N LEU A 61 -10.21 19.99 -8.53
CA LEU A 61 -11.32 20.76 -7.94
C LEU A 61 -12.07 19.92 -6.89
N VAL A 62 -12.34 18.66 -7.18
CA VAL A 62 -12.99 17.73 -6.24
C VAL A 62 -12.13 17.52 -4.99
N VAL A 63 -10.82 17.31 -5.16
CA VAL A 63 -9.87 17.15 -4.02
C VAL A 63 -9.85 18.42 -3.16
N LEU A 64 -9.84 19.61 -3.76
CA LEU A 64 -9.90 20.89 -3.05
C LEU A 64 -11.22 21.04 -2.29
N ALA A 65 -12.36 20.68 -2.91
CA ALA A 65 -13.66 20.73 -2.27
C ALA A 65 -13.73 19.81 -1.04
N PHE A 66 -13.26 18.57 -1.16
CA PHE A 66 -13.15 17.65 -0.01
C PHE A 66 -12.20 18.15 1.06
N GLY A 67 -11.06 18.75 0.69
CA GLY A 67 -10.13 19.38 1.63
C GLY A 67 -10.80 20.50 2.43
N LEU A 68 -11.62 21.33 1.76
CA LEU A 68 -12.39 22.40 2.41
C LEU A 68 -13.46 21.83 3.35
N ILE A 69 -14.18 20.77 2.92
CA ILE A 69 -15.17 20.09 3.77
C ILE A 69 -14.51 19.52 5.03
N ILE A 70 -13.36 18.88 4.90
CA ILE A 70 -12.61 18.34 6.05
C ILE A 70 -12.21 19.46 7.00
N LEU A 71 -11.73 20.60 6.48
CA LEU A 71 -11.38 21.76 7.29
C LEU A 71 -12.59 22.32 8.05
N LEU A 72 -13.73 22.49 7.36
CA LEU A 72 -14.97 22.98 7.96
C LEU A 72 -15.51 22.03 9.03
N LEU A 73 -15.48 20.72 8.76
CA LEU A 73 -15.85 19.69 9.75
C LEU A 73 -14.92 19.69 10.96
N HIS A 74 -13.62 19.90 10.75
CA HIS A 74 -12.67 19.99 11.85
C HIS A 74 -12.95 21.21 12.72
N LEU A 75 -13.18 22.37 12.11
CA LEU A 75 -13.54 23.62 12.82
C LEU A 75 -14.86 23.46 13.57
N PHE A 76 -15.88 22.84 12.95
CA PHE A 76 -17.16 22.56 13.59
C PHE A 76 -17.00 21.67 14.83
N VAL A 77 -16.27 20.53 14.69
CA VAL A 77 -16.02 19.62 15.81
C VAL A 77 -15.23 20.31 16.93
N GLU A 78 -14.24 21.14 16.59
CA GLU A 78 -13.46 21.84 17.60
C GLU A 78 -14.28 22.92 18.33
N ARG A 79 -15.13 23.67 17.59
CA ARG A 79 -15.96 24.72 18.15
C ARG A 79 -17.16 24.20 18.92
N ASP A 80 -17.96 23.31 18.32
CA ASP A 80 -19.31 23.00 18.83
C ASP A 80 -19.33 21.68 19.64
N VAL A 81 -18.44 20.74 19.36
CA VAL A 81 -18.41 19.45 20.07
C VAL A 81 -17.41 19.49 21.24
N MET A 82 -16.31 20.26 21.11
CA MET A 82 -15.27 20.32 22.13
C MET A 82 -15.42 21.49 23.12
N HIS A 83 -16.13 22.57 22.74
CA HIS A 83 -16.50 23.66 23.63
C HIS A 83 -17.59 23.18 24.62
N GLY A 84 -17.21 22.96 25.87
CA GLY A 84 -18.14 22.57 26.94
C GLY A 84 -17.90 21.19 27.55
N ARG A 85 -17.03 20.37 26.99
CA ARG A 85 -16.57 19.15 27.65
C ARG A 85 -15.19 19.41 28.25
N SER A 86 -15.08 19.34 29.58
CA SER A 86 -13.78 19.32 30.24
C SER A 86 -13.07 17.99 29.88
N PHE A 87 -12.45 17.97 28.72
CA PHE A 87 -11.56 16.87 28.41
C PHE A 87 -10.41 16.91 29.41
N ARG A 88 -10.19 15.79 30.10
CA ARG A 88 -9.00 15.59 30.91
C ARG A 88 -7.81 16.09 30.08
N ALA A 89 -7.05 17.03 30.63
CA ALA A 89 -5.84 17.52 29.98
C ALA A 89 -5.08 16.32 29.41
N PRO A 90 -4.66 16.36 28.14
CA PRO A 90 -3.84 15.28 27.62
C PRO A 90 -2.70 15.07 28.61
N PRO A 91 -2.32 13.83 28.92
CA PRO A 91 -1.16 13.57 29.78
C PRO A 91 -0.03 14.49 29.26
N PRO A 92 0.75 15.09 30.17
CA PRO A 92 1.79 16.03 29.80
C PRO A 92 2.51 15.41 28.61
N LYS A 93 2.68 16.20 27.53
CA LYS A 93 3.44 15.74 26.36
C LYS A 93 4.76 15.24 26.96
N GLN A 94 4.87 13.93 27.17
CA GLN A 94 6.19 13.35 27.27
C GLN A 94 6.88 13.89 26.03
N ASP A 95 7.95 14.66 26.25
CA ASP A 95 8.73 15.22 25.16
C ASP A 95 8.93 14.09 24.16
N MET A 96 8.12 14.11 23.11
CA MET A 96 8.36 13.28 21.97
C MET A 96 9.59 13.89 21.34
N LEU A 97 10.74 13.57 21.92
CA LEU A 97 12.04 13.87 21.34
C LEU A 97 11.90 13.48 19.88
N LYS A 98 11.94 14.49 19.02
CA LYS A 98 11.99 14.28 17.57
C LYS A 98 13.27 13.48 17.35
N LEU A 99 13.15 12.16 17.34
CA LEU A 99 14.27 11.29 17.05
C LEU A 99 14.80 11.70 15.68
N GLY A 100 16.04 12.18 15.63
CA GLY A 100 16.73 12.41 14.39
C GLY A 100 16.81 11.09 13.60
N ILE A 101 16.92 11.17 12.27
CA ILE A 101 17.07 9.97 11.41
C ILE A 101 18.22 9.08 11.91
N ARG A 102 19.32 9.68 12.37
CA ARG A 102 20.49 8.97 12.90
C ARG A 102 20.15 8.18 14.17
N ASP A 103 19.36 8.75 15.09
CA ASP A 103 18.99 8.09 16.34
C ASP A 103 17.97 6.98 16.10
N SER A 104 17.06 7.19 15.15
CA SER A 104 16.13 6.17 14.67
C SER A 104 16.89 4.96 14.07
N MET A 105 17.88 5.20 13.22
CA MET A 105 18.73 4.15 12.67
C MET A 105 19.51 3.40 13.74
N LYS A 106 20.11 4.11 14.72
CA LYS A 106 20.80 3.47 15.83
C LYS A 106 19.88 2.58 16.68
N MET A 107 18.65 3.01 16.93
CA MET A 107 17.67 2.23 17.67
C MET A 107 17.31 0.94 16.93
N ILE A 108 17.06 1.02 15.62
CA ILE A 108 16.75 -0.14 14.78
C ILE A 108 17.93 -1.13 14.76
N LEU A 109 19.15 -0.64 14.56
CA LEU A 109 20.35 -1.48 14.47
C LEU A 109 20.73 -2.15 15.81
N LYS A 110 20.35 -1.55 16.95
CA LYS A 110 20.61 -2.11 18.28
C LYS A 110 19.63 -3.21 18.67
N SER A 111 18.43 -3.22 18.10
CA SER A 111 17.37 -4.20 18.42
C SER A 111 17.15 -5.13 17.24
N LYS A 112 17.50 -6.42 17.40
CA LYS A 112 17.21 -7.47 16.41
C LYS A 112 15.72 -7.49 16.05
N TYR A 113 14.84 -7.34 17.03
CA TYR A 113 13.41 -7.35 16.85
C TYR A 113 12.93 -6.18 15.97
N LEU A 114 13.34 -4.95 16.28
CA LEU A 114 13.00 -3.76 15.47
C LEU A 114 13.63 -3.84 14.07
N GLY A 115 14.84 -4.40 13.95
CA GLY A 115 15.50 -4.65 12.67
C GLY A 115 14.70 -5.60 11.79
N LEU A 116 14.15 -6.69 12.35
CA LEU A 116 13.29 -7.64 11.61
C LEU A 116 12.01 -6.97 11.12
N ILE A 117 11.36 -6.15 11.95
CA ILE A 117 10.17 -5.41 11.53
C ILE A 117 10.52 -4.39 10.41
N CYS A 118 11.68 -3.74 10.52
CA CYS A 118 12.18 -2.83 9.49
C CYS A 118 12.40 -3.55 8.15
N ILE A 119 13.02 -4.74 8.17
CA ILE A 119 13.20 -5.59 6.97
C ILE A 119 11.84 -5.95 6.37
N LEU A 120 10.88 -6.35 7.18
CA LEU A 120 9.54 -6.71 6.76
C LEU A 120 8.84 -5.57 6.02
N ILE A 121 8.88 -4.34 6.56
CA ILE A 121 8.32 -3.15 5.94
C ILE A 121 9.08 -2.77 4.66
N SER A 122 10.41 -2.82 4.70
CA SER A 122 11.25 -2.48 3.54
C SER A 122 11.03 -3.46 2.39
N ALA A 123 11.02 -4.76 2.67
CA ALA A 123 10.81 -5.80 1.67
C ALA A 123 9.44 -5.68 0.98
N TYR A 124 8.36 -5.42 1.75
CA TYR A 124 7.05 -5.12 1.20
C TYR A 124 7.12 -3.95 0.20
N ASN A 125 7.71 -2.82 0.60
CA ASN A 125 7.77 -1.63 -0.26
C ASN A 125 8.63 -1.86 -1.51
N ILE A 126 9.76 -2.58 -1.40
CA ILE A 126 10.59 -2.95 -2.56
C ILE A 126 9.77 -3.80 -3.54
N ALA A 127 9.18 -4.90 -3.05
CA ALA A 127 8.42 -5.84 -3.87
C ALA A 127 7.29 -5.13 -4.65
N VAL A 128 6.51 -4.30 -3.95
CA VAL A 128 5.39 -3.57 -4.55
C VAL A 128 5.86 -2.57 -5.61
N ILE A 129 6.91 -1.79 -5.36
CA ILE A 129 7.42 -0.80 -6.32
C ILE A 129 7.97 -1.46 -7.59
N LEU A 130 8.66 -2.59 -7.45
CA LEU A 130 9.17 -3.32 -8.62
C LEU A 130 8.04 -3.83 -9.52
N ILE A 131 6.97 -4.37 -8.92
CA ILE A 131 5.79 -4.82 -9.67
C ILE A 131 5.05 -3.63 -10.28
N GLU A 132 4.74 -2.60 -9.48
CA GLU A 132 3.96 -1.45 -9.95
C GLU A 132 4.67 -0.69 -11.07
N GLY A 133 5.99 -0.54 -11.01
CA GLY A 133 6.75 0.14 -12.06
C GLY A 133 6.60 -0.53 -13.41
N LEU A 134 6.82 -1.85 -13.47
CA LEU A 134 6.66 -2.63 -14.69
C LEU A 134 5.19 -2.69 -15.15
N TRP A 135 4.26 -2.87 -14.21
CA TRP A 135 2.84 -2.90 -14.53
C TRP A 135 2.32 -1.57 -15.09
N PHE A 136 2.71 -0.42 -14.52
CA PHE A 136 2.35 0.89 -15.06
C PHE A 136 2.90 1.10 -16.48
N ALA A 137 4.10 0.61 -16.79
CA ALA A 137 4.64 0.65 -18.14
C ALA A 137 3.73 -0.14 -19.11
N LYS A 138 3.32 -1.36 -18.76
CA LYS A 138 2.42 -2.20 -19.56
C LYS A 138 1.02 -1.63 -19.69
N VAL A 139 0.47 -1.04 -18.64
CA VAL A 139 -0.82 -0.33 -18.71
C VAL A 139 -0.74 0.86 -19.66
N LYS A 140 0.35 1.63 -19.62
CA LYS A 140 0.54 2.79 -20.50
C LYS A 140 0.75 2.37 -21.97
N GLU A 141 1.35 1.21 -22.19
CA GLU A 141 1.48 0.61 -23.53
C GLU A 141 0.10 0.21 -24.09
N LEU A 142 -0.76 -0.39 -23.28
CA LEU A 142 -2.12 -0.79 -23.65
C LEU A 142 -3.08 0.40 -23.78
N TYR A 143 -2.95 1.39 -22.89
CA TYR A 143 -3.77 2.59 -22.82
C TYR A 143 -2.90 3.86 -22.92
N PRO A 144 -2.48 4.24 -24.14
CA PRO A 144 -1.55 5.37 -24.35
C PRO A 144 -2.19 6.74 -24.03
N LEU A 145 -3.52 6.85 -24.14
CA LEU A 145 -4.24 8.07 -23.79
C LEU A 145 -4.37 8.21 -22.27
N THR A 146 -4.06 9.40 -21.74
CA THR A 146 -4.05 9.64 -20.29
C THR A 146 -5.41 9.38 -19.63
N GLU A 147 -6.50 9.76 -20.27
CA GLU A 147 -7.86 9.53 -19.79
C GLU A 147 -8.20 8.03 -19.72
N GLN A 148 -7.82 7.23 -20.72
CA GLN A 148 -8.00 5.77 -20.70
C GLN A 148 -7.18 5.13 -19.59
N PHE A 149 -5.91 5.55 -19.46
CA PHE A 149 -5.04 5.11 -18.36
C PHE A 149 -5.66 5.43 -17.00
N MET A 150 -6.16 6.66 -16.83
CA MET A 150 -6.78 7.07 -15.55
C MET A 150 -8.08 6.32 -15.27
N ALA A 151 -8.93 6.11 -16.30
CA ALA A 151 -10.15 5.31 -16.17
C ALA A 151 -9.83 3.89 -15.70
N TYR A 152 -8.87 3.24 -16.33
CA TYR A 152 -8.42 1.90 -15.95
C TYR A 152 -7.85 1.85 -14.52
N GLN A 153 -7.08 2.87 -14.12
CA GLN A 153 -6.59 2.98 -12.74
C GLN A 153 -7.73 3.16 -11.74
N GLY A 154 -8.78 3.88 -12.10
CA GLY A 154 -10.02 4.01 -11.32
C GLY A 154 -10.68 2.67 -11.07
N ASP A 155 -10.83 1.84 -12.12
CA ASP A 155 -11.39 0.49 -12.02
C ASP A 155 -10.55 -0.41 -11.11
N VAL A 156 -9.23 -0.41 -11.28
CA VAL A 156 -8.32 -1.19 -10.43
C VAL A 156 -8.39 -0.72 -8.98
N LEU A 157 -8.50 0.57 -8.73
CA LEU A 157 -8.64 1.12 -7.37
C LEU A 157 -9.97 0.71 -6.73
N PHE A 158 -11.08 0.75 -7.49
CA PHE A 158 -12.38 0.25 -7.07
C PHE A 158 -12.31 -1.22 -6.64
N TRP A 159 -11.79 -2.09 -7.51
CA TRP A 159 -11.67 -3.51 -7.20
C TRP A 159 -10.67 -3.79 -6.06
N THR A 160 -9.66 -2.94 -5.89
CA THR A 160 -8.78 -2.97 -4.71
C THR A 160 -9.57 -2.71 -3.44
N GLY A 161 -10.49 -1.75 -3.44
CA GLY A 161 -11.38 -1.48 -2.31
C GLY A 161 -12.30 -2.66 -2.00
N VAL A 162 -12.90 -3.29 -3.02
CA VAL A 162 -13.72 -4.51 -2.87
C VAL A 162 -12.89 -5.65 -2.25
N SER A 163 -11.71 -5.90 -2.81
CA SER A 163 -10.78 -6.92 -2.33
C SER A 163 -10.37 -6.67 -0.86
N ALA A 164 -9.99 -5.44 -0.53
CA ALA A 164 -9.61 -5.06 0.82
C ALA A 164 -10.76 -5.24 1.82
N PHE A 165 -11.98 -4.94 1.41
CA PHE A 165 -13.18 -5.17 2.22
C PHE A 165 -13.40 -6.65 2.49
N ILE A 166 -13.36 -7.51 1.47
CA ILE A 166 -13.49 -8.96 1.60
C ILE A 166 -12.39 -9.54 2.51
N PHE A 167 -11.15 -9.19 2.26
CA PHE A 167 -10.02 -9.66 3.05
C PHE A 167 -10.04 -9.16 4.49
N ALA A 168 -10.64 -8.01 4.79
CA ALA A 168 -10.78 -7.52 6.17
C ALA A 168 -11.59 -8.48 7.04
N PHE A 169 -12.64 -9.10 6.51
CA PHE A 169 -13.40 -10.13 7.22
C PHE A 169 -12.62 -11.45 7.33
N MET A 170 -11.95 -11.86 6.26
CA MET A 170 -11.16 -13.09 6.25
C MET A 170 -9.92 -12.99 7.15
N GLY A 171 -9.22 -11.84 7.11
CA GLY A 171 -7.95 -11.64 7.81
C GLY A 171 -8.06 -11.81 9.33
N SER A 172 -9.10 -11.25 9.94
CA SER A 172 -9.34 -11.40 11.38
C SER A 172 -9.60 -12.87 11.77
N THR A 173 -10.28 -13.63 10.92
CA THR A 173 -10.54 -15.05 11.13
C THR A 173 -9.28 -15.90 10.96
N ILE A 174 -8.45 -15.58 9.95
CA ILE A 174 -7.17 -16.26 9.71
C ILE A 174 -6.24 -16.07 10.92
N ILE A 175 -6.02 -14.83 11.35
CA ILE A 175 -5.12 -14.53 12.49
C ILE A 175 -5.63 -15.22 13.77
N ARG A 176 -6.93 -15.19 14.01
CA ARG A 176 -7.52 -15.78 15.22
C ARG A 176 -7.47 -17.30 15.25
N ARG A 177 -7.65 -17.97 14.10
CA ARG A 177 -7.70 -19.45 14.02
C ARG A 177 -6.34 -20.09 13.77
N LEU A 178 -5.49 -19.46 12.95
CA LEU A 178 -4.21 -20.00 12.48
C LEU A 178 -3.00 -19.34 13.15
N GLY A 179 -3.25 -18.32 13.98
CA GLY A 179 -2.19 -17.61 14.69
C GLY A 179 -1.49 -16.52 13.88
N TRP A 180 -0.60 -15.78 14.58
CA TRP A 180 0.11 -14.63 14.01
C TRP A 180 0.98 -15.01 12.81
N PHE A 181 1.76 -16.10 12.92
CA PHE A 181 2.68 -16.53 11.86
C PHE A 181 1.99 -16.76 10.52
N CYS A 182 0.88 -17.52 10.54
CA CYS A 182 0.11 -17.79 9.32
C CYS A 182 -0.46 -16.50 8.69
N GLY A 183 -0.97 -15.58 9.53
CA GLY A 183 -1.45 -14.29 9.05
C GLY A 183 -0.33 -13.43 8.43
N ALA A 184 0.86 -13.46 9.03
CA ALA A 184 2.00 -12.66 8.58
C ALA A 184 2.66 -13.20 7.31
N VAL A 185 2.79 -14.54 7.17
CA VAL A 185 3.46 -15.17 6.02
C VAL A 185 2.60 -15.19 4.76
N LEU A 186 1.27 -15.16 4.92
CA LEU A 186 0.34 -15.23 3.79
C LEU A 186 0.51 -14.03 2.83
N THR A 187 0.79 -12.85 3.36
CA THR A 187 1.01 -11.65 2.54
C THR A 187 2.20 -11.78 1.59
N PRO A 188 3.44 -12.05 2.06
CA PRO A 188 4.56 -12.22 1.15
C PRO A 188 4.39 -13.41 0.19
N MET A 189 3.72 -14.49 0.60
CA MET A 189 3.45 -15.62 -0.28
C MET A 189 2.51 -15.24 -1.43
N ILE A 190 1.41 -14.57 -1.15
CA ILE A 190 0.47 -14.12 -2.19
C ILE A 190 1.15 -13.16 -3.14
N ILE A 191 1.89 -12.17 -2.62
CA ILE A 191 2.60 -11.19 -3.46
C ILE A 191 3.68 -11.88 -4.29
N MET A 192 4.43 -12.82 -3.71
CA MET A 192 5.48 -13.56 -4.43
C MET A 192 4.91 -14.42 -5.56
N ILE A 193 3.82 -15.15 -5.32
CA ILE A 193 3.20 -16.00 -6.33
C ILE A 193 2.56 -15.15 -7.43
N ALA A 194 1.69 -14.21 -7.06
CA ALA A 194 0.98 -13.39 -8.04
C ALA A 194 1.92 -12.44 -8.80
N GLY A 195 2.90 -11.83 -8.12
CA GLY A 195 3.92 -11.00 -8.74
C GLY A 195 4.87 -11.80 -9.62
N GLY A 196 5.28 -13.00 -9.17
CA GLY A 196 6.08 -13.92 -9.98
C GLY A 196 5.38 -14.33 -11.27
N LEU A 197 4.09 -14.67 -11.20
CA LEU A 197 3.27 -14.96 -12.39
C LEU A 197 3.18 -13.76 -13.34
N PHE A 198 3.03 -12.55 -12.79
CA PHE A 198 3.04 -11.34 -13.61
C PHE A 198 4.37 -11.12 -14.32
N PHE A 199 5.51 -11.22 -13.63
CA PHE A 199 6.83 -11.10 -14.24
C PHE A 199 7.09 -12.16 -15.30
N ILE A 200 6.70 -13.42 -15.04
CA ILE A 200 6.83 -14.51 -16.02
C ILE A 200 5.98 -14.23 -17.25
N ALA A 201 4.74 -13.74 -17.07
CA ALA A 201 3.88 -13.38 -18.18
C ALA A 201 4.49 -12.26 -19.04
N VAL A 202 5.14 -11.25 -18.43
CA VAL A 202 5.86 -10.21 -19.17
C VAL A 202 7.03 -10.78 -19.94
N LEU A 203 7.86 -11.64 -19.32
CA LEU A 203 9.03 -12.27 -19.98
C LEU A 203 8.64 -13.21 -21.11
N MET A 204 7.43 -13.76 -21.07
CA MET A 204 6.89 -14.65 -22.08
C MET A 204 5.93 -13.94 -23.05
N GLN A 205 5.96 -12.61 -23.13
CA GLN A 205 4.99 -11.83 -23.92
C GLN A 205 4.95 -12.28 -25.38
N ASP A 206 6.10 -12.47 -26.03
CA ASP A 206 6.17 -12.87 -27.43
C ASP A 206 5.58 -14.27 -27.67
N GLN A 207 5.89 -15.23 -26.78
CA GLN A 207 5.34 -16.59 -26.86
C GLN A 207 3.83 -16.61 -26.62
N LEU A 208 3.35 -15.78 -25.68
CA LEU A 208 1.92 -15.63 -25.44
C LEU A 208 1.21 -15.00 -26.64
N GLU A 209 1.82 -14.00 -27.31
CA GLU A 209 1.26 -13.37 -28.49
C GLU A 209 1.07 -14.39 -29.64
N GLU A 210 2.09 -15.24 -29.91
CA GLU A 210 1.97 -16.32 -30.92
C GLU A 210 0.83 -17.29 -30.61
N ILE A 211 0.67 -17.68 -29.32
CA ILE A 211 -0.41 -18.56 -28.89
C ILE A 211 -1.77 -17.90 -29.10
N PHE A 212 -1.94 -16.63 -28.65
CA PHE A 212 -3.24 -15.95 -28.74
C PHE A 212 -3.65 -15.63 -30.17
N ILE A 213 -2.70 -15.29 -31.06
CA ILE A 213 -2.96 -15.12 -32.48
C ILE A 213 -3.50 -16.44 -33.07
N SER A 214 -2.92 -17.59 -32.70
CA SER A 214 -3.37 -18.90 -33.19
C SER A 214 -4.80 -19.26 -32.78
N PHE A 215 -5.28 -18.73 -31.65
CA PHE A 215 -6.66 -18.92 -31.15
C PHE A 215 -7.64 -17.82 -31.59
N GLY A 216 -7.19 -16.83 -32.40
CA GLY A 216 -8.03 -15.71 -32.86
C GLY A 216 -8.48 -14.78 -31.73
N SER A 217 -7.71 -14.70 -30.65
CA SER A 217 -8.08 -14.05 -29.39
C SER A 217 -7.29 -12.75 -29.13
N SER A 218 -7.56 -12.17 -27.98
CA SER A 218 -7.05 -10.91 -27.46
C SER A 218 -5.52 -10.86 -27.42
N SER A 219 -4.95 -9.65 -27.56
CA SER A 219 -3.51 -9.38 -27.42
C SER A 219 -2.95 -9.91 -26.10
N ALA A 220 -1.76 -10.50 -26.12
CA ALA A 220 -1.04 -10.94 -24.91
C ALA A 220 -0.85 -9.80 -23.91
N LEU A 221 -0.62 -8.59 -24.41
CA LEU A 221 -0.51 -7.39 -23.58
C LEU A 221 -1.73 -7.16 -22.69
N MET A 222 -2.95 -7.37 -23.22
CA MET A 222 -4.19 -7.22 -22.43
C MET A 222 -4.23 -8.20 -21.28
N ILE A 223 -3.80 -9.44 -21.48
CA ILE A 223 -3.77 -10.47 -20.43
C ILE A 223 -2.68 -10.18 -19.41
N ILE A 224 -1.51 -9.73 -19.83
CA ILE A 224 -0.42 -9.33 -18.94
C ILE A 224 -0.87 -8.18 -18.05
N VAL A 225 -1.51 -7.15 -18.61
CA VAL A 225 -2.06 -6.02 -17.87
C VAL A 225 -3.12 -6.48 -16.88
N PHE A 226 -3.98 -7.43 -17.26
CA PHE A 226 -5.00 -8.01 -16.38
C PHE A 226 -4.39 -8.83 -15.22
N ILE A 227 -3.39 -9.66 -15.49
CA ILE A 227 -2.66 -10.40 -14.43
C ILE A 227 -2.02 -9.42 -13.44
N GLY A 228 -1.39 -8.36 -13.94
CA GLY A 228 -0.82 -7.30 -13.10
C GLY A 228 -1.87 -6.53 -12.29
N ALA A 229 -3.06 -6.30 -12.86
CA ALA A 229 -4.18 -5.71 -12.13
C ALA A 229 -4.67 -6.62 -11.00
N LEU A 230 -4.86 -7.91 -11.26
CA LEU A 230 -5.22 -8.89 -10.22
C LEU A 230 -4.18 -8.93 -9.10
N GLN A 231 -2.89 -8.92 -9.46
CA GLN A 231 -1.80 -8.86 -8.47
C GLN A 231 -1.90 -7.60 -7.59
N ASN A 232 -2.13 -6.41 -8.20
CA ASN A 232 -2.30 -5.17 -7.46
C ASN A 232 -3.54 -5.20 -6.55
N ILE A 233 -4.68 -5.68 -7.05
CA ILE A 233 -5.94 -5.78 -6.32
C ILE A 233 -5.79 -6.70 -5.12
N PHE A 234 -5.30 -7.92 -5.31
CA PHE A 234 -5.15 -8.90 -4.22
C PHE A 234 -4.00 -8.53 -3.28
N GLY A 235 -2.86 -8.08 -3.82
CA GLY A 235 -1.70 -7.67 -3.04
C GLY A 235 -2.03 -6.54 -2.07
N LYS A 236 -2.73 -5.51 -2.52
CA LYS A 236 -3.21 -4.40 -1.67
C LYS A 236 -4.32 -4.83 -0.73
N GLY A 237 -5.25 -5.70 -1.17
CA GLY A 237 -6.29 -6.26 -0.33
C GLY A 237 -5.72 -7.01 0.88
N VAL A 238 -4.78 -7.90 0.64
CA VAL A 238 -4.09 -8.66 1.70
C VAL A 238 -3.22 -7.75 2.58
N LYS A 239 -2.58 -6.74 1.99
CA LYS A 239 -1.79 -5.75 2.73
C LYS A 239 -2.65 -5.03 3.77
N TYR A 240 -3.79 -4.51 3.39
CA TYR A 240 -4.64 -3.74 4.31
C TYR A 240 -5.31 -4.60 5.38
N SER A 241 -5.50 -5.89 5.13
CA SER A 241 -6.22 -6.79 6.03
C SER A 241 -5.31 -7.62 6.93
N LEU A 242 -4.23 -8.18 6.38
CA LEU A 242 -3.32 -9.09 7.09
C LEU A 242 -2.00 -8.43 7.47
N PHE A 243 -1.30 -7.81 6.50
CA PHE A 243 0.01 -7.24 6.76
C PHE A 243 -0.04 -6.11 7.79
N ASP A 244 -0.93 -5.13 7.61
CA ASP A 244 -1.03 -4.01 8.54
C ASP A 244 -1.46 -4.49 9.94
N ALA A 245 -2.39 -5.46 10.02
CA ALA A 245 -2.83 -6.02 11.30
C ALA A 245 -1.70 -6.78 12.01
N THR A 246 -1.01 -7.70 11.32
CA THR A 246 0.08 -8.49 11.90
C THR A 246 1.29 -7.63 12.26
N LYS A 247 1.59 -6.61 11.46
CA LYS A 247 2.61 -5.60 11.77
C LYS A 247 2.29 -4.83 13.05
N GLU A 248 1.04 -4.44 13.27
CA GLU A 248 0.66 -3.76 14.51
C GLU A 248 0.76 -4.68 15.74
N MET A 249 0.43 -5.96 15.58
CA MET A 249 0.47 -6.93 16.68
C MET A 249 1.87 -7.15 17.25
N VAL A 250 2.91 -7.13 16.41
CA VAL A 250 4.29 -7.35 16.89
C VAL A 250 4.83 -6.24 17.79
N TYR A 251 4.19 -5.09 17.83
CA TYR A 251 4.56 -4.05 18.78
C TYR A 251 3.90 -4.23 20.16
N ILE A 252 2.90 -5.13 20.31
CA ILE A 252 2.15 -5.29 21.56
C ILE A 252 3.03 -5.75 22.74
N PRO A 253 3.92 -6.75 22.62
CA PRO A 253 4.72 -7.23 23.74
C PRO A 253 5.92 -6.33 24.08
N LEU A 254 6.20 -5.27 23.32
CA LEU A 254 7.34 -4.39 23.54
C LEU A 254 7.08 -3.42 24.71
N ASP A 255 8.14 -2.92 25.32
CA ASP A 255 8.07 -1.85 26.30
C ASP A 255 7.54 -0.53 25.72
N VAL A 256 7.18 0.43 26.59
CA VAL A 256 6.54 1.69 26.18
C VAL A 256 7.43 2.52 25.24
N GLU A 257 8.75 2.49 25.44
CA GLU A 257 9.68 3.25 24.60
C GLU A 257 9.77 2.64 23.21
N MET A 258 9.92 1.33 23.08
CA MET A 258 9.95 0.62 21.81
C MET A 258 8.60 0.69 21.08
N LYS A 259 7.46 0.63 21.81
CA LYS A 259 6.11 0.82 21.22
C LYS A 259 5.91 2.19 20.58
N THR A 260 6.50 3.23 21.15
CA THR A 260 6.28 4.61 20.69
C THR A 260 7.39 5.08 19.76
N LYS A 261 8.62 5.19 20.27
CA LYS A 261 9.78 5.69 19.53
C LYS A 261 10.28 4.66 18.51
N GLY A 262 10.37 3.39 18.92
CA GLY A 262 10.82 2.28 18.06
C GLY A 262 9.88 2.10 16.87
N LYS A 263 8.57 2.05 17.11
CA LYS A 263 7.58 1.96 16.03
C LYS A 263 7.66 3.15 15.08
N ALA A 264 7.69 4.39 15.58
CA ALA A 264 7.81 5.58 14.74
C ALA A 264 9.08 5.56 13.88
N ALA A 265 10.20 5.12 14.46
CA ALA A 265 11.46 4.97 13.75
C ALA A 265 11.36 3.92 12.63
N VAL A 266 10.86 2.72 12.95
CA VAL A 266 10.75 1.61 12.00
C VAL A 266 9.77 1.91 10.87
N ASP A 267 8.60 2.47 11.17
CA ASP A 267 7.59 2.80 10.15
C ASP A 267 8.12 3.84 9.15
N VAL A 268 8.84 4.87 9.63
CA VAL A 268 9.41 5.90 8.76
C VAL A 268 10.63 5.37 8.00
N VAL A 269 11.60 4.79 8.69
CA VAL A 269 12.87 4.34 8.10
C VAL A 269 12.62 3.17 7.15
N GLY A 270 11.89 2.15 7.59
CA GLY A 270 11.59 0.97 6.76
C GLY A 270 10.84 1.32 5.49
N THR A 271 9.82 2.20 5.59
CA THR A 271 9.08 2.66 4.42
C THR A 271 9.97 3.46 3.46
N LYS A 272 10.79 4.39 3.97
CA LYS A 272 11.66 5.22 3.13
C LYS A 272 12.76 4.41 2.47
N ILE A 273 13.44 3.54 3.22
CA ILE A 273 14.47 2.64 2.66
C ILE A 273 13.85 1.73 1.60
N GLY A 274 12.73 1.08 1.89
CA GLY A 274 12.09 0.18 0.94
C GLY A 274 11.69 0.89 -0.35
N LYS A 275 11.05 2.05 -0.26
CA LYS A 275 10.68 2.84 -1.44
C LYS A 275 11.89 3.33 -2.22
N SER A 276 12.93 3.83 -1.53
CA SER A 276 14.14 4.31 -2.20
C SER A 276 14.88 3.17 -2.92
N LEU A 277 15.05 2.02 -2.27
CA LEU A 277 15.71 0.86 -2.89
C LEU A 277 14.91 0.31 -4.07
N GLY A 278 13.58 0.21 -3.95
CA GLY A 278 12.73 -0.25 -5.05
C GLY A 278 12.75 0.67 -6.26
N SER A 279 12.89 1.98 -6.05
CA SER A 279 12.88 2.98 -7.14
C SER A 279 14.26 3.23 -7.74
N ILE A 280 15.35 3.10 -6.97
CA ILE A 280 16.69 3.44 -7.42
C ILE A 280 17.17 2.51 -8.54
N LEU A 281 16.76 1.24 -8.52
CA LEU A 281 17.20 0.25 -9.50
C LEU A 281 16.73 0.59 -10.91
N PRO A 282 15.41 0.73 -11.19
CA PRO A 282 14.96 1.17 -12.51
C PRO A 282 15.52 2.55 -12.89
N PHE A 283 15.57 3.48 -11.92
CA PHE A 283 16.10 4.82 -12.13
C PHE A 283 17.56 4.81 -12.62
N LEU A 284 18.44 4.06 -11.95
CA LEU A 284 19.85 3.95 -12.36
C LEU A 284 19.98 3.29 -13.72
N THR A 285 19.20 2.22 -13.98
CA THR A 285 19.24 1.54 -15.27
C THR A 285 18.88 2.49 -16.43
N PHE A 286 17.77 3.24 -16.30
CA PHE A 286 17.35 4.17 -17.34
C PHE A 286 18.25 5.41 -17.45
N THR A 287 18.98 5.76 -16.38
CA THR A 287 19.97 6.84 -16.44
C THR A 287 21.23 6.41 -17.18
N ILE A 288 21.69 5.17 -16.92
CA ILE A 288 22.93 4.62 -17.54
C ILE A 288 22.64 4.20 -18.99
N PHE A 289 21.45 3.66 -19.27
CA PHE A 289 21.02 3.19 -20.57
C PHE A 289 19.74 3.93 -21.03
N PRO A 290 19.85 5.14 -21.60
CA PRO A 290 18.69 6.00 -21.91
C PRO A 290 17.70 5.41 -22.92
N GLY A 291 18.05 4.34 -23.64
CA GLY A 291 17.17 3.61 -24.57
C GLY A 291 16.52 2.37 -23.97
N ALA A 292 16.83 2.01 -22.72
CA ALA A 292 16.27 0.82 -22.11
C ALA A 292 14.80 1.04 -21.69
N HIS A 293 14.01 0.00 -21.83
CA HIS A 293 12.63 -0.08 -21.38
C HIS A 293 12.48 -1.04 -20.19
N TYR A 294 11.34 -1.03 -19.54
CA TYR A 294 11.07 -1.96 -18.43
C TYR A 294 11.18 -3.44 -18.83
N ASP A 295 10.86 -3.77 -20.08
CA ASP A 295 10.95 -5.13 -20.61
C ASP A 295 12.38 -5.66 -20.64
N ASP A 296 13.34 -4.81 -21.00
CA ASP A 296 14.76 -5.16 -21.06
C ASP A 296 15.33 -5.55 -19.70
N ILE A 297 14.76 -5.03 -18.64
CA ILE A 297 15.20 -5.26 -17.27
C ILE A 297 14.27 -6.18 -16.47
N ALA A 298 13.17 -6.66 -17.07
CA ALA A 298 12.15 -7.44 -16.37
C ALA A 298 12.72 -8.69 -15.69
N GLY A 299 13.65 -9.40 -16.34
CA GLY A 299 14.32 -10.57 -15.76
C GLY A 299 15.21 -10.23 -14.56
N PHE A 300 15.91 -9.09 -14.62
CA PHE A 300 16.71 -8.58 -13.50
C PHE A 300 15.80 -8.15 -12.33
N LEU A 301 14.71 -7.43 -12.61
CA LEU A 301 13.73 -7.04 -11.59
C LEU A 301 13.06 -8.25 -10.96
N LEU A 302 12.73 -9.29 -11.72
CA LEU A 302 12.21 -10.56 -11.20
C LEU A 302 13.17 -11.19 -10.20
N SER A 303 14.47 -11.23 -10.53
CA SER A 303 15.48 -11.83 -9.65
C SER A 303 15.54 -11.10 -8.31
N ILE A 304 15.54 -9.77 -8.32
CA ILE A 304 15.53 -8.94 -7.10
C ILE A 304 14.20 -9.11 -6.34
N PHE A 305 13.08 -9.15 -7.05
CA PHE A 305 11.77 -9.36 -6.47
C PHE A 305 11.67 -10.69 -5.71
N VAL A 306 12.14 -11.80 -6.33
CA VAL A 306 12.15 -13.13 -5.70
C VAL A 306 13.06 -13.13 -4.48
N MET A 307 14.28 -12.61 -4.61
CA MET A 307 15.23 -12.52 -3.49
C MET A 307 14.64 -11.71 -2.31
N THR A 308 14.05 -10.55 -2.61
CA THR A 308 13.40 -9.70 -1.60
C THR A 308 12.23 -10.42 -0.93
N SER A 309 11.41 -11.15 -1.69
CA SER A 309 10.28 -11.91 -1.16
C SER A 309 10.73 -13.06 -0.26
N LEU A 310 11.82 -13.75 -0.61
CA LEU A 310 12.41 -14.81 0.22
C LEU A 310 12.99 -14.23 1.53
N ILE A 311 13.70 -13.09 1.45
CA ILE A 311 14.19 -12.38 2.66
C ILE A 311 13.01 -11.98 3.54
N TRP A 312 11.90 -11.53 2.96
CA TRP A 312 10.71 -11.17 3.70
C TRP A 312 10.09 -12.37 4.42
N ILE A 313 9.91 -13.50 3.74
CA ILE A 313 9.40 -14.74 4.35
C ILE A 313 10.31 -15.20 5.49
N MET A 314 11.62 -15.17 5.27
CA MET A 314 12.61 -15.52 6.31
C MET A 314 12.52 -14.57 7.52
N ALA A 315 12.38 -13.26 7.27
CA ALA A 315 12.21 -12.27 8.34
C ALA A 315 10.93 -12.51 9.15
N VAL A 316 9.82 -12.86 8.50
CA VAL A 316 8.56 -13.24 9.17
C VAL A 316 8.77 -14.49 10.04
N TYR A 317 9.47 -15.49 9.54
CA TYR A 317 9.75 -16.73 10.29
C TYR A 317 10.58 -16.43 11.57
N VAL A 318 11.69 -15.71 11.43
CA VAL A 318 12.55 -15.36 12.56
C VAL A 318 11.82 -14.45 13.55
N LEU A 319 11.05 -13.47 13.04
CA LEU A 319 10.26 -12.59 13.88
C LEU A 319 9.17 -13.34 14.66
N SER A 320 8.59 -14.40 14.08
CA SER A 320 7.62 -15.25 14.77
C SER A 320 8.22 -15.94 16.00
N GLN A 321 9.46 -16.41 15.90
CA GLN A 321 10.16 -17.03 17.04
C GLN A 321 10.42 -16.02 18.16
N GLU A 322 10.90 -14.83 17.82
CA GLU A 322 11.14 -13.75 18.79
C GLU A 322 9.82 -13.27 19.44
N TYR A 323 8.75 -13.16 18.64
CA TYR A 323 7.44 -12.74 19.12
C TYR A 323 6.84 -13.71 20.13
N ASN A 324 6.88 -15.02 19.84
CA ASN A 324 6.41 -16.04 20.75
C ASN A 324 7.24 -16.10 22.04
N GLY A 325 8.57 -15.96 21.92
CA GLY A 325 9.45 -15.90 23.10
C GLY A 325 9.16 -14.74 24.06
N LEU A 326 8.72 -13.57 23.52
CA LEU A 326 8.29 -12.44 24.34
C LEU A 326 6.94 -12.70 25.04
N LEU A 327 5.98 -13.36 24.36
CA LEU A 327 4.69 -13.70 24.96
C LEU A 327 4.83 -14.72 26.09
N ASP A 328 5.67 -15.74 25.91
CA ASP A 328 5.93 -16.77 26.94
C ASP A 328 6.67 -16.18 28.17
N GLY A 329 7.43 -15.10 27.96
CA GLY A 329 8.11 -14.38 29.03
C GLY A 329 7.21 -13.50 29.90
N ASP A 330 6.14 -12.96 29.33
CA ASP A 330 5.15 -12.12 30.03
C ASP A 330 4.15 -12.96 30.87
N GLU A 331 4.02 -14.27 30.60
CA GLU A 331 3.15 -15.19 31.35
C GLU A 331 3.84 -15.83 32.58
N LYS A 332 5.14 -15.61 32.78
CA LYS A 332 5.94 -16.07 33.94
C LYS A 332 6.18 -14.93 34.91
#